data_1224d73695d0ece2ed253bca3fe2e15b
#
_entry.id   1224d73695d0ece2ed253bca3fe2e15b
#
_cell.length_a   1.000
_cell.length_b   1.000
_cell.length_c   1.000
_cell.angle_alpha   90.00
_cell.angle_beta   90.00
_cell.angle_gamma   90.00
#
_symmetry.space_group_name_H-M   'P 1'
#
loop_
_entity.id
_entity.type
_entity.pdbx_description
1 polymer ?
#
loop_
_entity_poly.entity_id
_entity_poly.type
_entity_poly.pdbx_seq_one_letter_code
_entity_poly.pdbx_strand_id
1 'polypeptide(L)'
;VRIAEIYASLQGEGMLAGTPSAFVRTSGCNLRCTWCDTPFTSWEPEGDDLPVATILDAVRATAARHAVVTGGEPLLFADTVAVCAALRAEGVHVTVETAGTVLPPGFAPPLADLVSISPKLASSAPPADTPSGWRRRHEAARRRDDVILALAAPGRHQLKFVVDSPADFAEAEAWVADLGSGVDRRAVFMMPQGRTAAELAATTAWLARACRRAGFQLAPRHHIAWYGPRRGT
;
A
#
# COMPACT_ATOMS: atom_id res chain seq x y z
N VAL A 1 -15.65 -4.46 9.80
CA VAL A 1 -14.20 -4.41 9.49
C VAL A 1 -13.43 -3.95 10.69
N ARG A 2 -12.36 -4.67 11.03
CA ARG A 2 -11.46 -4.23 12.10
C ARG A 2 -10.65 -3.02 11.65
N ILE A 3 -10.81 -1.90 12.35
CA ILE A 3 -10.19 -0.61 12.06
C ILE A 3 -9.18 -0.25 13.15
N ALA A 4 -7.93 0.02 12.77
CA ALA A 4 -6.91 0.49 13.69
C ALA A 4 -7.01 2.00 13.94
N GLU A 5 -7.33 2.77 12.90
CA GLU A 5 -7.46 4.23 12.98
C GLU A 5 -8.18 4.82 11.76
N ILE A 6 -8.87 5.95 11.98
CA ILE A 6 -9.38 6.82 10.91
C ILE A 6 -8.94 8.25 11.23
N TYR A 7 -8.26 8.93 10.29
CA TYR A 7 -7.72 10.27 10.50
C TYR A 7 -7.59 11.04 9.19
N ALA A 8 -7.45 12.36 9.27
CA ALA A 8 -7.18 13.22 8.13
C ALA A 8 -5.70 13.61 8.07
N SER A 9 -5.11 13.51 6.89
CA SER A 9 -3.73 13.94 6.62
C SER A 9 -3.52 14.22 5.14
N LEU A 10 -2.28 14.52 4.74
CA LEU A 10 -1.87 14.55 3.33
C LEU A 10 -1.40 13.17 2.89
N GLN A 11 -1.81 12.72 1.69
CA GLN A 11 -1.21 11.54 1.08
C GLN A 11 0.29 11.79 0.87
N GLY A 12 1.12 10.94 1.45
CA GLY A 12 2.58 11.14 1.44
C GLY A 12 3.31 10.42 0.30
N GLU A 13 2.62 9.61 -0.50
CA GLU A 13 3.27 8.68 -1.44
C GLU A 13 2.52 8.55 -2.77
N GLY A 14 3.27 8.22 -3.84
CA GLY A 14 2.70 7.87 -5.14
C GLY A 14 2.06 9.02 -5.91
N MET A 15 1.15 8.67 -6.84
CA MET A 15 0.55 9.61 -7.78
C MET A 15 -0.24 10.75 -7.15
N LEU A 16 -0.80 10.53 -5.97
CA LEU A 16 -1.66 11.49 -5.26
C LEU A 16 -0.97 12.12 -4.06
N ALA A 17 0.37 12.09 -4.01
CA ALA A 17 1.13 12.75 -2.96
C ALA A 17 0.75 14.24 -2.85
N GLY A 18 0.56 14.74 -1.61
CA GLY A 18 0.11 16.09 -1.31
C GLY A 18 -1.41 16.29 -1.26
N THR A 19 -2.21 15.27 -1.63
CA THR A 19 -3.67 15.39 -1.60
C THR A 19 -4.21 15.28 -0.17
N PRO A 20 -5.03 16.24 0.32
CA PRO A 20 -5.75 16.11 1.58
C PRO A 20 -6.69 14.90 1.56
N SER A 21 -6.51 14.00 2.52
CA SER A 21 -7.11 12.67 2.49
C SER A 21 -7.62 12.24 3.86
N ALA A 22 -8.72 11.48 3.88
CA ALA A 22 -9.13 10.67 5.00
C ALA A 22 -8.50 9.27 4.88
N PHE A 23 -7.74 8.86 5.86
CA PHE A 23 -7.14 7.53 5.91
C PHE A 23 -8.04 6.60 6.74
N VAL A 24 -8.45 5.49 6.14
CA VAL A 24 -9.15 4.39 6.79
C VAL A 24 -8.19 3.21 6.86
N ARG A 25 -7.60 2.99 8.03
CA ARG A 25 -6.59 1.95 8.23
C ARG A 25 -7.20 0.71 8.87
N THR A 26 -7.30 -0.36 8.08
CA THR A 26 -7.74 -1.67 8.57
C THR A 26 -6.66 -2.35 9.40
N SER A 27 -7.05 -3.25 10.29
CA SER A 27 -6.16 -4.02 11.16
C SER A 27 -6.26 -5.50 10.88
N GLY A 28 -5.14 -6.11 10.55
CA GLY A 28 -4.95 -7.48 10.12
C GLY A 28 -4.17 -7.52 8.79
N CYS A 29 -3.20 -8.43 8.69
CA CYS A 29 -2.39 -8.61 7.50
C CYS A 29 -2.01 -10.08 7.33
N ASN A 30 -1.96 -10.56 6.09
CA ASN A 30 -1.47 -11.91 5.76
C ASN A 30 0.05 -11.97 5.56
N LEU A 31 0.74 -10.82 5.70
CA LEU A 31 2.19 -10.72 5.64
C LEU A 31 2.77 -10.29 6.99
N ARG A 32 4.09 -10.51 7.17
CA ARG A 32 4.89 -10.01 8.28
C ARG A 32 6.20 -9.44 7.72
N CYS A 33 6.11 -8.19 7.23
CA CYS A 33 7.28 -7.52 6.69
C CYS A 33 8.23 -7.12 7.82
N THR A 34 9.54 -7.33 7.62
CA THR A 34 10.57 -7.00 8.63
C THR A 34 10.64 -5.49 8.90
N TRP A 35 10.41 -4.68 7.87
CA TRP A 35 10.41 -3.21 7.96
C TRP A 35 9.01 -2.58 7.92
N CYS A 36 7.98 -3.33 8.42
CA CYS A 36 6.62 -2.80 8.49
C CYS A 36 6.59 -1.51 9.31
N ASP A 37 6.03 -0.45 8.73
CA ASP A 37 5.88 0.86 9.38
C ASP A 37 4.59 0.97 10.21
N THR A 38 3.69 0.00 10.08
CA THR A 38 2.45 -0.11 10.87
C THR A 38 2.34 -1.47 11.57
N PRO A 39 3.30 -1.86 12.44
CA PRO A 39 3.30 -3.17 13.07
C PRO A 39 2.03 -3.44 13.88
N PHE A 40 1.38 -2.40 14.39
CA PHE A 40 0.11 -2.43 15.09
C PHE A 40 -1.10 -2.81 14.20
N THR A 41 -0.90 -3.01 12.90
CA THR A 41 -1.92 -3.57 11.98
C THR A 41 -1.57 -4.96 11.48
N SER A 42 -0.35 -5.44 11.74
CA SER A 42 0.15 -6.70 11.18
C SER A 42 0.75 -7.63 12.23
N TRP A 43 1.81 -7.20 12.91
CA TRP A 43 2.49 -8.00 13.93
C TRP A 43 1.67 -8.15 15.20
N GLU A 44 1.09 -7.06 15.68
CA GLU A 44 0.25 -6.96 16.87
C GLU A 44 -1.04 -6.20 16.52
N PRO A 45 -1.99 -6.83 15.79
CA PRO A 45 -3.15 -6.14 15.29
C PRO A 45 -4.02 -5.53 16.41
N GLU A 46 -4.13 -4.19 16.40
CA GLU A 46 -4.98 -3.39 17.31
C GLU A 46 -6.31 -3.03 16.63
N GLY A 47 -7.17 -2.33 17.37
CA GLY A 47 -8.39 -1.69 16.88
C GLY A 47 -9.65 -2.51 17.07
N ASP A 48 -10.78 -1.92 16.68
CA ASP A 48 -12.11 -2.41 16.93
C ASP A 48 -12.85 -2.76 15.64
N ASP A 49 -13.80 -3.69 15.72
CA ASP A 49 -14.70 -3.98 14.62
C ASP A 49 -15.75 -2.88 14.50
N LEU A 50 -15.67 -2.12 13.39
CA LEU A 50 -16.61 -1.02 13.11
C LEU A 50 -17.58 -1.41 11.98
N PRO A 51 -18.86 -1.07 12.13
CA PRO A 51 -19.83 -1.11 11.05
C PRO A 51 -19.44 -0.17 9.91
N VAL A 52 -19.80 -0.50 8.67
CA VAL A 52 -19.54 0.35 7.50
C VAL A 52 -20.07 1.77 7.70
N ALA A 53 -21.30 1.93 8.24
CA ALA A 53 -21.89 3.24 8.50
C ALA A 53 -21.02 4.13 9.41
N THR A 54 -20.45 3.56 10.47
CA THR A 54 -19.55 4.29 11.39
C THR A 54 -18.27 4.76 10.67
N ILE A 55 -17.73 3.92 9.78
CA ILE A 55 -16.55 4.29 8.98
C ILE A 55 -16.88 5.47 8.05
N LEU A 56 -18.03 5.42 7.37
CA LEU A 56 -18.48 6.50 6.48
C LEU A 56 -18.68 7.81 7.25
N ASP A 57 -19.32 7.76 8.42
CA ASP A 57 -19.53 8.94 9.25
C ASP A 57 -18.18 9.56 9.70
N ALA A 58 -17.21 8.73 10.08
CA ALA A 58 -15.88 9.20 10.44
C ALA A 58 -15.15 9.84 9.25
N VAL A 59 -15.27 9.29 8.03
CA VAL A 59 -14.70 9.89 6.82
C VAL A 59 -15.38 11.21 6.50
N ARG A 60 -16.71 11.29 6.54
CA ARG A 60 -17.47 12.53 6.33
C ARG A 60 -17.05 13.65 7.30
N ALA A 61 -16.81 13.29 8.56
CA ALA A 61 -16.38 14.26 9.58
C ALA A 61 -15.02 14.90 9.25
N THR A 62 -14.19 14.28 8.43
CA THR A 62 -12.92 14.87 7.96
C THR A 62 -13.11 15.95 6.88
N ALA A 63 -14.28 16.01 6.23
CA ALA A 63 -14.56 16.80 5.05
C ALA A 63 -13.61 16.57 3.84
N ALA A 64 -12.79 15.52 3.86
CA ALA A 64 -11.88 15.19 2.77
C ALA A 64 -12.65 14.69 1.55
N ARG A 65 -12.20 15.09 0.36
CA ARG A 65 -12.74 14.65 -0.93
C ARG A 65 -12.00 13.44 -1.50
N HIS A 66 -10.98 12.97 -0.81
CA HIS A 66 -10.21 11.80 -1.13
C HIS A 66 -10.10 10.91 0.13
N ALA A 67 -10.33 9.63 -0.04
CA ALA A 67 -10.15 8.62 1.00
C ALA A 67 -9.11 7.59 0.59
N VAL A 68 -8.23 7.23 1.51
CA VAL A 68 -7.23 6.18 1.35
C VAL A 68 -7.61 5.01 2.25
N VAL A 69 -8.11 3.94 1.65
CA VAL A 69 -8.40 2.70 2.35
C VAL A 69 -7.14 1.84 2.33
N THR A 70 -6.53 1.68 3.48
CA THR A 70 -5.19 1.09 3.68
C THR A 70 -5.17 0.22 4.94
N GLY A 71 -4.01 -0.12 5.45
CA GLY A 71 -3.89 -0.79 6.74
C GLY A 71 -2.80 -1.84 6.79
N GLY A 72 -3.10 -3.00 7.36
CA GLY A 72 -2.31 -4.20 7.16
C GLY A 72 -2.49 -4.68 5.72
N GLU A 73 -3.57 -5.43 5.47
CA GLU A 73 -4.04 -5.75 4.12
C GLU A 73 -5.56 -5.55 4.06
N PRO A 74 -6.05 -4.44 3.49
CA PRO A 74 -7.48 -4.12 3.50
C PRO A 74 -8.33 -5.12 2.70
N LEU A 75 -7.76 -5.78 1.72
CA LEU A 75 -8.49 -6.71 0.86
C LEU A 75 -8.75 -8.08 1.51
N LEU A 76 -8.30 -8.31 2.75
CA LEU A 76 -8.71 -9.46 3.56
C LEU A 76 -10.18 -9.38 4.01
N PHE A 77 -10.78 -8.18 4.00
CA PHE A 77 -12.11 -7.93 4.54
C PHE A 77 -13.13 -7.69 3.43
N ALA A 78 -14.21 -8.47 3.42
CA ALA A 78 -15.29 -8.29 2.45
C ALA A 78 -15.92 -6.89 2.51
N ASP A 79 -16.07 -6.33 3.71
CA ASP A 79 -16.66 -5.00 3.92
C ASP A 79 -15.83 -3.86 3.31
N THR A 80 -14.55 -4.08 2.99
CA THR A 80 -13.74 -3.10 2.26
C THR A 80 -14.38 -2.71 0.93
N VAL A 81 -14.97 -3.69 0.23
CA VAL A 81 -15.68 -3.44 -1.03
C VAL A 81 -16.88 -2.51 -0.80
N ALA A 82 -17.65 -2.78 0.26
CA ALA A 82 -18.81 -1.96 0.61
C ALA A 82 -18.42 -0.53 1.02
N VAL A 83 -17.34 -0.37 1.81
CA VAL A 83 -16.79 0.96 2.18
C VAL A 83 -16.38 1.73 0.93
N CYS A 84 -15.61 1.14 0.03
CA CYS A 84 -15.16 1.78 -1.20
C CYS A 84 -16.37 2.20 -2.08
N ALA A 85 -17.34 1.31 -2.27
CA ALA A 85 -18.51 1.57 -3.09
C ALA A 85 -19.36 2.73 -2.52
N ALA A 86 -19.58 2.75 -1.20
CA ALA A 86 -20.35 3.78 -0.55
C ALA A 86 -19.66 5.16 -0.60
N LEU A 87 -18.36 5.24 -0.34
CA LEU A 87 -17.59 6.48 -0.44
C LEU A 87 -17.61 7.04 -1.87
N ARG A 88 -17.45 6.18 -2.88
CA ARG A 88 -17.51 6.59 -4.29
C ARG A 88 -18.91 7.07 -4.69
N ALA A 89 -19.96 6.44 -4.17
CA ALA A 89 -21.35 6.89 -4.40
C ALA A 89 -21.62 8.28 -3.83
N GLU A 90 -20.86 8.70 -2.80
CA GLU A 90 -20.90 10.05 -2.22
C GLU A 90 -19.97 11.05 -2.94
N GLY A 91 -19.33 10.64 -4.04
CA GLY A 91 -18.42 11.49 -4.81
C GLY A 91 -17.05 11.69 -4.15
N VAL A 92 -16.67 10.85 -3.18
CA VAL A 92 -15.32 10.81 -2.62
C VAL A 92 -14.43 9.99 -3.55
N HIS A 93 -13.28 10.53 -3.95
CA HIS A 93 -12.27 9.78 -4.69
C HIS A 93 -11.63 8.74 -3.77
N VAL A 94 -11.65 7.48 -4.14
CA VAL A 94 -11.13 6.38 -3.31
C VAL A 94 -9.83 5.82 -3.89
N THR A 95 -8.80 5.79 -3.05
CA THR A 95 -7.58 4.99 -3.28
C THR A 95 -7.59 3.77 -2.36
N VAL A 96 -7.32 2.59 -2.90
CA VAL A 96 -7.03 1.39 -2.10
C VAL A 96 -5.53 1.12 -2.15
N GLU A 97 -4.88 1.04 -0.99
CA GLU A 97 -3.48 0.62 -0.85
C GLU A 97 -3.43 -0.83 -0.38
N THR A 98 -2.87 -1.71 -1.21
CA THR A 98 -2.79 -3.15 -0.96
C THR A 98 -1.41 -3.70 -1.29
N ALA A 99 -1.01 -4.79 -0.68
CA ALA A 99 0.18 -5.54 -1.08
C ALA A 99 -0.02 -6.35 -2.38
N GLY A 100 -1.27 -6.46 -2.89
CA GLY A 100 -1.58 -7.24 -4.07
C GLY A 100 -1.48 -8.76 -3.85
N THR A 101 -1.81 -9.22 -2.66
CA THR A 101 -1.65 -10.64 -2.25
C THR A 101 -2.95 -11.42 -2.21
N VAL A 102 -4.09 -10.74 -2.25
CA VAL A 102 -5.42 -11.33 -2.13
C VAL A 102 -6.45 -10.45 -2.84
N LEU A 103 -7.46 -11.06 -3.43
CA LEU A 103 -8.67 -10.37 -3.88
C LEU A 103 -9.73 -10.44 -2.77
N PRO A 104 -10.48 -9.36 -2.53
CA PRO A 104 -11.51 -9.38 -1.51
C PRO A 104 -12.65 -10.32 -1.93
N PRO A 105 -13.34 -10.97 -0.97
CA PRO A 105 -14.57 -11.69 -1.27
C PRO A 105 -15.59 -10.81 -2.00
N GLY A 106 -16.17 -11.30 -3.09
CA GLY A 106 -17.09 -10.53 -3.91
C GLY A 106 -16.42 -9.45 -4.78
N PHE A 107 -15.11 -9.56 -5.02
CA PHE A 107 -14.39 -8.65 -5.90
C PHE A 107 -15.09 -8.48 -7.25
N ALA A 108 -15.42 -7.23 -7.57
CA ALA A 108 -15.91 -6.83 -8.87
C ALA A 108 -15.25 -5.49 -9.24
N PRO A 109 -14.61 -5.39 -10.40
CA PRO A 109 -13.96 -4.15 -10.82
C PRO A 109 -15.00 -3.11 -11.29
N PRO A 110 -14.72 -1.79 -11.14
CA PRO A 110 -13.54 -1.22 -10.48
C PRO A 110 -13.76 -1.11 -8.96
N LEU A 111 -12.79 -1.59 -8.17
CA LEU A 111 -12.82 -1.53 -6.71
C LEU A 111 -12.72 -0.08 -6.18
N ALA A 112 -11.90 0.74 -6.81
CA ALA A 112 -11.55 2.10 -6.40
C ALA A 112 -11.25 2.97 -7.63
N ASP A 113 -11.09 4.28 -7.42
CA ASP A 113 -10.67 5.21 -8.48
C ASP A 113 -9.17 5.13 -8.76
N LEU A 114 -8.38 4.71 -7.75
CA LEU A 114 -6.97 4.34 -7.88
C LEU A 114 -6.67 3.11 -7.02
N VAL A 115 -6.06 2.09 -7.60
CA VAL A 115 -5.50 0.97 -6.83
C VAL A 115 -3.98 1.13 -6.76
N SER A 116 -3.49 1.38 -5.55
CA SER A 116 -2.06 1.51 -5.24
C SER A 116 -1.54 0.17 -4.74
N ILE A 117 -0.93 -0.59 -5.63
CA ILE A 117 -0.42 -1.94 -5.33
C ILE A 117 1.04 -1.82 -4.89
N SER A 118 1.37 -2.34 -3.72
CA SER A 118 2.73 -2.34 -3.17
C SER A 118 3.26 -3.77 -3.01
N PRO A 119 3.71 -4.42 -4.10
CA PRO A 119 4.24 -5.78 -4.04
C PRO A 119 5.44 -5.87 -3.09
N LYS A 120 5.58 -6.98 -2.39
CA LYS A 120 6.61 -7.14 -1.36
C LYS A 120 7.78 -7.97 -1.90
N LEU A 121 8.96 -7.33 -2.00
CA LEU A 121 10.21 -7.94 -2.45
C LEU A 121 10.75 -8.94 -1.42
N ALA A 122 11.70 -9.76 -1.79
CA ALA A 122 12.30 -10.78 -0.94
C ALA A 122 12.90 -10.19 0.35
N SER A 123 13.45 -8.98 0.29
CA SER A 123 13.98 -8.23 1.43
C SER A 123 12.93 -7.92 2.51
N SER A 124 11.63 -8.01 2.18
CA SER A 124 10.55 -7.80 3.15
C SER A 124 10.34 -8.98 4.10
N ALA A 125 10.94 -10.14 3.80
CA ALA A 125 10.74 -11.36 4.59
C ALA A 125 11.12 -11.17 6.06
N PRO A 126 10.31 -11.67 7.01
CA PRO A 126 10.67 -11.62 8.41
C PRO A 126 11.89 -12.49 8.71
N PRO A 127 12.61 -12.27 9.84
CA PRO A 127 13.74 -13.09 10.28
C PRO A 127 13.42 -14.60 10.29
N ALA A 128 14.43 -15.42 10.07
CA ALA A 128 14.25 -16.88 9.94
C ALA A 128 13.72 -17.55 11.23
N ASP A 129 14.03 -16.97 12.37
CA ASP A 129 13.60 -17.39 13.70
C ASP A 129 12.23 -16.86 14.13
N THR A 130 11.55 -16.14 13.25
CA THR A 130 10.18 -15.65 13.53
C THR A 130 9.25 -16.84 13.83
N PRO A 131 8.56 -16.81 15.01
CA PRO A 131 7.69 -17.91 15.43
C PRO A 131 6.58 -18.26 14.44
N SER A 132 5.98 -19.44 14.61
CA SER A 132 4.78 -19.88 13.89
C SER A 132 4.92 -20.04 12.36
N GLY A 133 6.15 -20.14 11.85
CA GLY A 133 6.40 -20.34 10.42
C GLY A 133 5.99 -19.14 9.54
N TRP A 134 5.95 -17.94 10.12
CA TRP A 134 5.55 -16.72 9.40
C TRP A 134 6.45 -16.43 8.21
N ARG A 135 7.76 -16.70 8.29
CA ARG A 135 8.64 -16.53 7.14
C ARG A 135 8.17 -17.33 5.93
N ARG A 136 7.87 -18.62 6.12
CA ARG A 136 7.37 -19.50 5.04
C ARG A 136 6.03 -19.01 4.48
N ARG A 137 5.09 -18.59 5.36
CA ARG A 137 3.78 -18.05 4.94
C ARG A 137 3.95 -16.75 4.17
N HIS A 138 4.83 -15.87 4.61
CA HIS A 138 5.14 -14.60 3.96
C HIS A 138 5.67 -14.85 2.54
N GLU A 139 6.69 -15.72 2.41
CA GLU A 139 7.26 -16.08 1.10
C GLU A 139 6.22 -16.68 0.15
N ALA A 140 5.36 -17.54 0.64
CA ALA A 140 4.31 -18.15 -0.16
C ALA A 140 3.21 -17.18 -0.61
N ALA A 141 2.99 -16.09 0.14
CA ALA A 141 1.91 -15.13 -0.10
C ALA A 141 2.37 -13.84 -0.80
N ARG A 142 3.63 -13.43 -0.67
CA ARG A 142 4.09 -12.08 -1.09
C ARG A 142 4.02 -11.83 -2.59
N ARG A 143 4.12 -12.86 -3.44
CA ARG A 143 4.08 -12.73 -4.89
C ARG A 143 2.84 -13.42 -5.47
N ARG A 144 1.91 -12.63 -5.97
CA ARG A 144 0.66 -13.08 -6.58
C ARG A 144 0.39 -12.27 -7.85
N ASP A 145 1.03 -12.67 -8.93
CA ASP A 145 0.95 -11.99 -10.23
C ASP A 145 -0.48 -11.98 -10.76
N ASP A 146 -1.24 -13.07 -10.54
CA ASP A 146 -2.66 -13.19 -10.87
C ASP A 146 -3.53 -12.14 -10.16
N VAL A 147 -3.27 -11.89 -8.88
CA VAL A 147 -3.98 -10.87 -8.09
C VAL A 147 -3.62 -9.47 -8.55
N ILE A 148 -2.32 -9.20 -8.75
CA ILE A 148 -1.84 -7.90 -9.23
C ILE A 148 -2.48 -7.55 -10.57
N LEU A 149 -2.49 -8.49 -11.53
CA LEU A 149 -3.08 -8.28 -12.84
C LEU A 149 -4.59 -8.06 -12.77
N ALA A 150 -5.31 -8.79 -11.91
CA ALA A 150 -6.74 -8.60 -11.70
C ALA A 150 -7.07 -7.22 -11.11
N LEU A 151 -6.23 -6.72 -10.21
CA LEU A 151 -6.39 -5.39 -9.59
C LEU A 151 -6.00 -4.25 -10.55
N ALA A 152 -5.02 -4.46 -11.43
CA ALA A 152 -4.53 -3.46 -12.38
C ALA A 152 -5.43 -3.31 -13.61
N ALA A 153 -6.05 -4.40 -14.08
CA ALA A 153 -6.77 -4.46 -15.35
C ALA A 153 -7.95 -3.48 -15.51
N PRO A 154 -8.79 -3.22 -14.47
CA PRO A 154 -10.06 -2.52 -14.67
C PRO A 154 -10.00 -1.01 -14.53
N GLY A 155 -8.85 -0.41 -14.29
CA GLY A 155 -8.84 1.01 -14.03
C GLY A 155 -7.46 1.62 -13.79
N ARG A 156 -7.46 2.80 -13.13
CA ARG A 156 -6.23 3.50 -12.81
C ARG A 156 -5.51 2.77 -11.67
N HIS A 157 -4.27 2.38 -11.91
CA HIS A 157 -3.42 1.72 -10.93
C HIS A 157 -2.02 2.36 -10.88
N GLN A 158 -1.31 2.07 -9.79
CA GLN A 158 0.12 2.25 -9.67
C GLN A 158 0.73 1.04 -8.97
N LEU A 159 1.93 0.64 -9.36
CA LEU A 159 2.77 -0.29 -8.63
C LEU A 159 3.83 0.49 -7.86
N LYS A 160 3.98 0.23 -6.57
CA LYS A 160 4.88 0.95 -5.69
C LYS A 160 5.78 -0.05 -4.93
N PHE A 161 7.01 -0.24 -5.39
CA PHE A 161 7.98 -1.12 -4.75
C PHE A 161 8.81 -0.37 -3.72
N VAL A 162 8.93 -0.91 -2.51
CA VAL A 162 9.86 -0.43 -1.49
C VAL A 162 11.22 -1.04 -1.75
N VAL A 163 12.23 -0.19 -1.97
CA VAL A 163 13.56 -0.58 -2.44
C VAL A 163 14.61 -0.11 -1.44
N ASP A 164 15.39 -1.04 -0.90
CA ASP A 164 16.46 -0.79 0.05
C ASP A 164 17.85 -0.95 -0.59
N SER A 165 17.96 -1.80 -1.60
CA SER A 165 19.23 -2.17 -2.23
C SER A 165 19.14 -2.25 -3.76
N PRO A 166 20.29 -2.26 -4.47
CA PRO A 166 20.33 -2.58 -5.90
C PRO A 166 19.73 -3.95 -6.25
N ALA A 167 19.81 -4.93 -5.35
CA ALA A 167 19.20 -6.25 -5.54
C ALA A 167 17.66 -6.16 -5.53
N ASP A 168 17.09 -5.35 -4.62
CA ASP A 168 15.66 -5.08 -4.62
C ASP A 168 15.20 -4.41 -5.91
N PHE A 169 15.98 -3.45 -6.40
CA PHE A 169 15.67 -2.80 -7.68
C PHE A 169 15.65 -3.80 -8.84
N ALA A 170 16.64 -4.70 -8.90
CA ALA A 170 16.72 -5.73 -9.93
C ALA A 170 15.55 -6.74 -9.83
N GLU A 171 15.16 -7.15 -8.60
CA GLU A 171 13.98 -7.99 -8.39
C GLU A 171 12.70 -7.30 -8.86
N ALA A 172 12.51 -6.02 -8.51
CA ALA A 172 11.35 -5.24 -8.93
C ALA A 172 11.29 -5.07 -10.46
N GLU A 173 12.43 -4.79 -11.11
CA GLU A 173 12.51 -4.67 -12.56
C GLU A 173 12.16 -5.97 -13.27
N ALA A 174 12.68 -7.11 -12.78
CA ALA A 174 12.35 -8.43 -13.30
C ALA A 174 10.86 -8.75 -13.09
N TRP A 175 10.32 -8.44 -11.91
CA TRP A 175 8.91 -8.68 -11.63
C TRP A 175 8.00 -7.86 -12.56
N VAL A 176 8.30 -6.58 -12.80
CA VAL A 176 7.54 -5.76 -13.76
C VAL A 176 7.64 -6.33 -15.19
N ALA A 177 8.79 -6.89 -15.56
CA ALA A 177 8.95 -7.56 -16.85
C ALA A 177 8.08 -8.82 -16.96
N ASP A 178 7.98 -9.62 -15.89
CA ASP A 178 7.14 -10.82 -15.83
C ASP A 178 5.63 -10.47 -15.93
N LEU A 179 5.20 -9.35 -15.33
CA LEU A 179 3.80 -8.85 -15.44
C LEU A 179 3.47 -8.37 -16.87
N GLY A 180 4.46 -8.05 -17.67
CA GLY A 180 4.33 -7.71 -19.09
C GLY A 180 3.44 -6.49 -19.34
N SER A 181 2.56 -6.60 -20.37
CA SER A 181 1.62 -5.53 -20.74
C SER A 181 0.42 -5.40 -19.80
N GLY A 182 0.30 -6.25 -18.78
CA GLY A 182 -0.78 -6.18 -17.80
C GLY A 182 -0.68 -4.99 -16.84
N VAL A 183 0.48 -4.29 -16.82
CA VAL A 183 0.70 -3.09 -16.01
C VAL A 183 1.30 -1.95 -16.85
N ASP A 184 0.87 -0.72 -16.59
CA ASP A 184 1.48 0.46 -17.21
C ASP A 184 2.85 0.73 -16.56
N ARG A 185 3.92 0.53 -17.30
CA ARG A 185 5.29 0.75 -16.84
C ARG A 185 5.52 2.19 -16.33
N ARG A 186 4.79 3.18 -16.88
CA ARG A 186 4.84 4.58 -16.44
C ARG A 186 4.16 4.80 -15.06
N ALA A 187 3.33 3.84 -14.63
CA ALA A 187 2.69 3.82 -13.33
C ALA A 187 3.48 2.98 -12.30
N VAL A 188 4.72 2.61 -12.61
CA VAL A 188 5.61 1.89 -11.69
C VAL A 188 6.49 2.88 -10.93
N PHE A 189 6.42 2.83 -9.63
CA PHE A 189 7.14 3.67 -8.68
C PHE A 189 8.12 2.85 -7.85
N MET A 190 9.35 3.33 -7.73
CA MET A 190 10.35 2.82 -6.81
C MET A 190 10.46 3.78 -5.64
N MET A 191 10.21 3.30 -4.45
CA MET A 191 10.16 4.08 -3.23
C MET A 191 11.33 3.68 -2.32
N PRO A 192 12.18 4.62 -1.88
CA PRO A 192 13.30 4.30 -1.01
C PRO A 192 12.79 3.79 0.34
N GLN A 193 13.37 2.71 0.82
CA GLN A 193 13.19 2.26 2.19
C GLN A 193 13.94 3.23 3.14
N GLY A 194 13.37 3.49 4.30
CA GLY A 194 13.94 4.35 5.34
C GLY A 194 12.88 4.93 6.26
N ARG A 195 13.28 5.25 7.48
CA ARG A 195 12.44 5.87 8.53
C ARG A 195 12.91 7.27 8.91
N THR A 196 14.08 7.65 8.45
CA THR A 196 14.68 8.97 8.70
C THR A 196 15.01 9.67 7.38
N ALA A 197 15.09 10.99 7.41
CA ALA A 197 15.47 11.77 6.23
C ALA A 197 16.87 11.39 5.70
N ALA A 198 17.80 11.03 6.59
CA ALA A 198 19.15 10.63 6.21
C ALA A 198 19.16 9.28 5.46
N GLU A 199 18.44 8.27 5.97
CA GLU A 199 18.29 6.97 5.31
C GLU A 199 17.65 7.14 3.93
N LEU A 200 16.55 7.90 3.85
CA LEU A 200 15.86 8.16 2.60
C LEU A 200 16.75 8.89 1.59
N ALA A 201 17.55 9.88 2.02
CA ALA A 201 18.46 10.61 1.16
C ALA A 201 19.55 9.70 0.56
N ALA A 202 20.14 8.82 1.37
CA ALA A 202 21.17 7.88 0.93
C ALA A 202 20.65 6.93 -0.16
N THR A 203 19.48 6.32 0.06
CA THR A 203 18.84 5.42 -0.92
C THR A 203 18.37 6.19 -2.16
N THR A 204 17.75 7.35 -2.00
CA THR A 204 17.26 8.19 -3.10
C THR A 204 18.37 8.58 -4.08
N ALA A 205 19.58 8.86 -3.59
CA ALA A 205 20.69 9.33 -4.42
C ALA A 205 21.06 8.37 -5.56
N TRP A 206 21.06 7.07 -5.32
CA TRP A 206 21.33 6.07 -6.36
C TRP A 206 20.05 5.62 -7.07
N LEU A 207 18.92 5.48 -6.32
CA LEU A 207 17.65 4.99 -6.82
C LEU A 207 17.10 5.89 -7.94
N ALA A 208 17.20 7.21 -7.79
CA ALA A 208 16.78 8.17 -8.81
C ALA A 208 17.50 7.97 -10.16
N ARG A 209 18.79 7.62 -10.12
CA ARG A 209 19.55 7.29 -11.35
C ARG A 209 19.10 5.97 -11.97
N ALA A 210 18.83 4.96 -11.12
CA ALA A 210 18.34 3.67 -11.58
C ALA A 210 16.94 3.80 -12.22
N CYS A 211 16.02 4.52 -11.58
CA CYS A 211 14.68 4.82 -12.13
C CYS A 211 14.74 5.47 -13.52
N ARG A 212 15.56 6.51 -13.69
CA ARG A 212 15.70 7.17 -15.00
C ARG A 212 16.18 6.23 -16.10
N ARG A 213 17.13 5.32 -15.78
CA ARG A 213 17.62 4.34 -16.77
C ARG A 213 16.56 3.31 -17.14
N ALA A 214 15.77 2.86 -16.19
CA ALA A 214 14.76 1.82 -16.39
C ALA A 214 13.39 2.35 -16.83
N GLY A 215 13.20 3.70 -16.85
CA GLY A 215 11.92 4.31 -17.20
C GLY A 215 10.85 4.18 -16.11
N PHE A 216 11.26 4.04 -14.83
CA PHE A 216 10.36 4.03 -13.68
C PHE A 216 10.27 5.41 -13.02
N GLN A 217 9.22 5.60 -12.22
CA GLN A 217 9.05 6.79 -11.40
C GLN A 217 9.76 6.60 -10.04
N LEU A 218 10.29 7.69 -9.47
CA LEU A 218 10.72 7.71 -8.09
C LEU A 218 9.55 8.19 -7.21
N ALA A 219 9.22 7.47 -6.13
CA ALA A 219 8.21 7.87 -5.15
C ALA A 219 8.89 8.30 -3.84
N PRO A 220 9.05 9.59 -3.57
CA PRO A 220 9.48 10.04 -2.25
C PRO A 220 8.47 9.65 -1.15
N ARG A 221 8.95 9.50 0.09
CA ARG A 221 8.12 9.34 1.29
C ARG A 221 7.94 10.69 1.97
N HIS A 222 7.09 11.53 1.39
CA HIS A 222 6.91 12.91 1.83
C HIS A 222 6.42 13.02 3.27
N HIS A 223 5.54 12.11 3.73
CA HIS A 223 5.04 12.12 5.10
C HIS A 223 6.16 12.02 6.15
N ILE A 224 7.24 11.28 5.87
CA ILE A 224 8.40 11.23 6.76
C ILE A 224 9.13 12.57 6.81
N ALA A 225 9.26 13.27 5.66
CA ALA A 225 9.86 14.59 5.62
C ALA A 225 8.98 15.66 6.29
N TRP A 226 7.65 15.54 6.16
CA TRP A 226 6.71 16.53 6.71
C TRP A 226 6.48 16.35 8.21
N TYR A 227 6.31 15.10 8.66
CA TYR A 227 5.80 14.80 10.00
C TYR A 227 6.74 13.91 10.83
N GLY A 228 7.76 13.31 10.21
CA GLY A 228 8.55 12.26 10.83
C GLY A 228 7.77 10.94 10.95
N PRO A 229 8.29 9.95 11.68
CA PRO A 229 7.67 8.64 11.84
C PRO A 229 6.54 8.67 12.90
N ARG A 230 5.54 9.50 12.71
CA ARG A 230 4.41 9.66 13.64
C ARG A 230 3.20 8.87 13.15
N ARG A 231 2.47 8.26 14.09
CA ARG A 231 1.17 7.64 13.83
C ARG A 231 0.10 8.72 13.62
N GLY A 232 -0.84 8.50 12.69
CA GLY A 232 -1.96 9.41 12.45
C GLY A 232 -1.59 10.69 11.66
N THR A 233 -0.51 10.63 10.87
CA THR A 233 -0.06 11.76 10.03
C THR A 233 0.15 11.39 8.58
#